data_fe3d985227b3af988b700d9f4a6587a7
#
_entry.id   fe3d985227b3af988b700d9f4a6587a7
#
_cell.length_a   1.000
_cell.length_b   1.000
_cell.length_c   1.000
_cell.angle_alpha   90.00
_cell.angle_beta   90.00
_cell.angle_gamma   90.00
#
_symmetry.space_group_name_H-M   'P 1'
#
loop_
_entity.id
_entity.type
_entity.pdbx_description
1 polymer ?
#
loop_
_entity_poly.entity_id
_entity_poly.type
_entity_poly.pdbx_seq_one_letter_code
_entity_poly.pdbx_strand_id
1 'polypeptide(L)'
;MAAVFSVRLIPIASAQNVPPPMVSFLQARRVVFLGNSITYSGEYVELLETCVRSRFPESRVEFLDLGLPSETVSGMSEPGHAGGAFPRPDLHERLGRVLEKTKPDLIVACYGMNDGIYYPFSDERFQRFKDGVRRLRERAAAAGAKVIHVTPPTFDPVPLKGRALPAGLAEYRSPYQGYNEVLDRYSEWLLAQRAQGWEVVDAHGPMNLFLAEHRRTDPNFMLARDGVHANVQGHWLIAREILRYLGAPDEIVSSDDADALVQTIPHGAEILKLVQQRQHLLKDAWLTYVGHVRPGMNKGKPLTEAEREAGELDRKIRAFAEGKKNR
;
A
#
# COMPACT_ATOMS: atom_id res chain seq x y z
N MET A 1 -19.68 -18.88 -40.23
CA MET A 1 -18.22 -18.89 -40.01
C MET A 1 -17.95 -18.39 -38.61
N ALA A 2 -17.65 -19.29 -37.69
CA ALA A 2 -17.34 -18.94 -36.29
C ALA A 2 -15.80 -18.74 -36.17
N ALA A 3 -15.39 -17.54 -35.80
CA ALA A 3 -13.98 -17.25 -35.57
C ALA A 3 -13.59 -17.83 -34.21
N VAL A 4 -12.78 -18.88 -34.22
CA VAL A 4 -12.15 -19.47 -33.05
C VAL A 4 -10.98 -18.57 -32.66
N PHE A 5 -11.14 -17.78 -31.60
CA PHE A 5 -10.03 -17.08 -30.98
C PHE A 5 -9.17 -18.10 -30.22
N SER A 6 -8.06 -18.47 -30.83
CA SER A 6 -7.03 -19.28 -30.20
C SER A 6 -6.26 -18.43 -29.20
N VAL A 7 -6.53 -18.59 -27.90
CA VAL A 7 -5.71 -18.04 -26.83
C VAL A 7 -4.37 -18.78 -26.86
N ARG A 8 -3.34 -18.16 -27.42
CA ARG A 8 -1.98 -18.66 -27.30
C ARG A 8 -1.55 -18.50 -25.84
N LEU A 9 -1.53 -19.59 -25.11
CA LEU A 9 -0.80 -19.71 -23.84
C LEU A 9 0.68 -19.51 -24.14
N ILE A 10 1.23 -18.35 -23.72
CA ILE A 10 2.65 -18.08 -23.79
C ILE A 10 3.32 -19.01 -22.75
N PRO A 11 4.31 -19.82 -23.12
CA PRO A 11 5.03 -20.63 -22.16
C PRO A 11 5.80 -19.70 -21.24
N ILE A 12 5.40 -19.63 -19.98
CA ILE A 12 6.18 -19.02 -18.89
C ILE A 12 7.37 -19.96 -18.66
N ALA A 13 8.47 -19.68 -19.32
CA ALA A 13 9.74 -20.35 -19.05
C ALA A 13 10.09 -20.07 -17.58
N SER A 14 10.13 -21.12 -16.75
CA SER A 14 10.37 -21.17 -15.31
C SER A 14 9.15 -21.06 -14.36
N ALA A 15 7.94 -21.32 -14.80
CA ALA A 15 6.75 -21.34 -13.90
C ALA A 15 6.81 -22.44 -12.80
N GLN A 16 7.77 -23.34 -12.81
CA GLN A 16 7.81 -24.48 -11.89
C GLN A 16 8.19 -24.15 -10.44
N ASN A 17 8.66 -22.89 -10.14
CA ASN A 17 9.08 -22.48 -8.79
C ASN A 17 8.45 -21.15 -8.32
N VAL A 18 7.40 -20.65 -8.97
CA VAL A 18 6.74 -19.42 -8.50
C VAL A 18 5.68 -19.78 -7.43
N PRO A 19 5.77 -19.23 -6.20
CA PRO A 19 4.82 -19.52 -5.13
C PRO A 19 3.37 -19.16 -5.52
N PRO A 20 2.36 -19.90 -5.04
CA PRO A 20 0.95 -19.65 -5.39
C PRO A 20 0.46 -18.20 -5.21
N PRO A 21 0.82 -17.46 -4.12
CA PRO A 21 0.45 -16.06 -4.01
C PRO A 21 1.03 -15.17 -5.12
N MET A 22 2.30 -15.38 -5.50
CA MET A 22 2.93 -14.64 -6.60
C MET A 22 2.26 -14.97 -7.94
N VAL A 23 1.92 -16.24 -8.19
CA VAL A 23 1.20 -16.65 -9.41
C VAL A 23 -0.13 -15.90 -9.52
N SER A 24 -0.91 -15.90 -8.44
CA SER A 24 -2.20 -15.18 -8.38
C SER A 24 -2.02 -13.68 -8.61
N PHE A 25 -0.97 -13.09 -8.04
CA PHE A 25 -0.63 -11.67 -8.22
C PHE A 25 -0.27 -11.35 -9.67
N LEU A 26 0.58 -12.15 -10.30
CA LEU A 26 1.02 -11.95 -11.69
C LEU A 26 -0.06 -12.23 -12.74
N GLN A 27 -1.07 -13.04 -12.39
CA GLN A 27 -2.23 -13.30 -13.24
C GLN A 27 -3.28 -12.20 -13.16
N ALA A 28 -3.25 -11.36 -12.13
CA ALA A 28 -4.11 -10.21 -12.03
C ALA A 28 -3.82 -9.24 -13.19
N ARG A 29 -4.87 -8.77 -13.87
CA ARG A 29 -4.72 -7.69 -14.83
C ARG A 29 -4.45 -6.38 -14.11
N ARG A 30 -5.14 -6.16 -12.98
CA ARG A 30 -5.09 -4.90 -12.24
C ARG A 30 -5.06 -5.13 -10.74
N VAL A 31 -4.01 -4.63 -10.10
CA VAL A 31 -3.83 -4.59 -8.64
C VAL A 31 -4.01 -3.14 -8.18
N VAL A 32 -5.02 -2.92 -7.34
CA VAL A 32 -5.33 -1.60 -6.77
C VAL A 32 -4.85 -1.54 -5.34
N PHE A 33 -4.05 -0.53 -5.01
CA PHE A 33 -3.59 -0.25 -3.65
C PHE A 33 -4.52 0.78 -3.02
N LEU A 34 -5.16 0.41 -1.92
CA LEU A 34 -6.04 1.26 -1.13
C LEU A 34 -5.44 1.49 0.25
N GLY A 35 -5.56 2.71 0.74
CA GLY A 35 -5.03 3.12 2.03
C GLY A 35 -5.10 4.63 2.20
N ASN A 36 -4.40 5.10 3.22
CA ASN A 36 -4.35 6.51 3.58
C ASN A 36 -3.13 7.24 2.94
N SER A 37 -2.60 8.26 3.66
CA SER A 37 -1.42 9.03 3.22
C SER A 37 -0.16 8.19 3.02
N ILE A 38 0.01 7.09 3.77
CA ILE A 38 1.17 6.20 3.63
C ILE A 38 1.10 5.47 2.28
N THR A 39 -0.06 4.99 1.88
CA THR A 39 -0.27 4.43 0.54
C THR A 39 -0.15 5.51 -0.53
N TYR A 40 -0.77 6.69 -0.31
CA TYR A 40 -0.70 7.80 -1.26
C TYR A 40 0.74 8.28 -1.53
N SER A 41 1.66 8.25 -0.56
CA SER A 41 3.08 8.57 -0.81
C SER A 41 3.69 7.64 -1.87
N GLY A 42 3.28 6.36 -1.87
CA GLY A 42 3.49 5.44 -2.99
C GLY A 42 4.79 4.62 -2.92
N GLU A 43 5.77 5.00 -2.11
CA GLU A 43 7.13 4.43 -2.15
C GLU A 43 7.14 2.90 -1.99
N TYR A 44 6.31 2.32 -1.12
CA TYR A 44 6.26 0.85 -0.98
C TYR A 44 5.63 0.18 -2.22
N VAL A 45 4.69 0.84 -2.90
CA VAL A 45 4.09 0.37 -4.15
C VAL A 45 5.13 0.42 -5.28
N GLU A 46 5.91 1.48 -5.34
CA GLU A 46 6.99 1.68 -6.32
C GLU A 46 8.09 0.62 -6.18
N LEU A 47 8.50 0.32 -4.94
CA LEU A 47 9.48 -0.73 -4.65
C LEU A 47 8.95 -2.11 -5.04
N LEU A 48 7.70 -2.42 -4.69
CA LEU A 48 7.04 -3.68 -5.06
C LEU A 48 6.94 -3.81 -6.60
N GLU A 49 6.48 -2.76 -7.28
CA GLU A 49 6.36 -2.75 -8.75
C GLU A 49 7.73 -2.92 -9.41
N THR A 50 8.76 -2.25 -8.89
CA THR A 50 10.15 -2.38 -9.38
C THR A 50 10.63 -3.83 -9.30
N CYS A 51 10.44 -4.50 -8.16
CA CYS A 51 10.80 -5.90 -7.99
C CYS A 51 10.05 -6.81 -8.96
N VAL A 52 8.74 -6.62 -9.09
CA VAL A 52 7.91 -7.45 -9.97
C VAL A 52 8.29 -7.27 -11.44
N ARG A 53 8.43 -6.03 -11.91
CA ARG A 53 8.76 -5.74 -13.32
C ARG A 53 10.17 -6.17 -13.70
N SER A 54 11.12 -6.07 -12.78
CA SER A 54 12.49 -6.52 -13.02
C SER A 54 12.60 -8.04 -13.14
N ARG A 55 11.85 -8.76 -12.30
CA ARG A 55 11.88 -10.23 -12.27
C ARG A 55 10.97 -10.88 -13.31
N PHE A 56 9.88 -10.20 -13.64
CA PHE A 56 8.87 -10.68 -14.59
C PHE A 56 8.59 -9.63 -15.67
N PRO A 57 9.56 -9.35 -16.56
CA PRO A 57 9.45 -8.28 -17.56
C PRO A 57 8.27 -8.47 -18.53
N GLU A 58 7.84 -9.72 -18.73
CA GLU A 58 6.67 -10.03 -19.56
C GLU A 58 5.32 -9.83 -18.83
N SER A 59 5.34 -9.60 -17.51
CA SER A 59 4.12 -9.35 -16.74
C SER A 59 3.43 -8.09 -17.21
N ARG A 60 2.10 -8.16 -17.34
CA ARG A 60 1.25 -7.04 -17.75
C ARG A 60 0.36 -6.53 -16.62
N VAL A 61 0.69 -6.93 -15.39
CA VAL A 61 -0.05 -6.45 -14.23
C VAL A 61 0.04 -4.93 -14.12
N GLU A 62 -1.11 -4.29 -13.99
CA GLU A 62 -1.20 -2.85 -13.76
C GLU A 62 -1.25 -2.59 -12.26
N PHE A 63 -0.32 -1.76 -11.77
CA PHE A 63 -0.28 -1.28 -10.39
C PHE A 63 -0.95 0.09 -10.35
N LEU A 64 -2.03 0.22 -9.58
CA LEU A 64 -2.75 1.47 -9.39
C LEU A 64 -2.73 1.87 -7.92
N ASP A 65 -1.95 2.88 -7.58
CA ASP A 65 -1.99 3.51 -6.26
C ASP A 65 -3.19 4.45 -6.17
N LEU A 66 -4.15 4.10 -5.32
CA LEU A 66 -5.35 4.89 -5.02
C LEU A 66 -5.44 5.21 -3.53
N GLY A 67 -4.30 5.33 -2.85
CA GLY A 67 -4.22 5.87 -1.50
C GLY A 67 -4.83 7.28 -1.44
N LEU A 68 -5.53 7.61 -0.36
CA LEU A 68 -6.10 8.95 -0.16
C LEU A 68 -5.70 9.49 1.22
N PRO A 69 -4.95 10.61 1.30
CA PRO A 69 -4.50 11.13 2.58
C PRO A 69 -5.66 11.39 3.55
N SER A 70 -5.43 11.08 4.83
CA SER A 70 -6.40 11.16 5.93
C SER A 70 -7.52 10.12 5.89
N GLU A 71 -7.67 9.32 4.84
CA GLU A 71 -8.77 8.36 4.69
C GLU A 71 -8.81 7.32 5.81
N THR A 72 -10.02 6.94 6.21
CA THR A 72 -10.31 5.85 7.12
C THR A 72 -11.19 4.80 6.43
N VAL A 73 -11.06 3.54 6.81
CA VAL A 73 -12.00 2.48 6.41
C VAL A 73 -13.20 2.42 7.36
N SER A 74 -13.05 2.98 8.55
CA SER A 74 -14.08 3.04 9.59
C SER A 74 -15.13 4.14 9.37
N GLY A 75 -14.84 5.14 8.52
CA GLY A 75 -15.63 6.34 8.35
C GLY A 75 -15.56 7.30 9.56
N MET A 76 -14.63 7.04 10.50
CA MET A 76 -14.46 7.88 11.70
C MET A 76 -13.58 9.10 11.40
N SER A 77 -13.93 10.21 12.05
CA SER A 77 -13.13 11.44 12.05
C SER A 77 -13.26 12.14 13.40
N GLU A 78 -12.16 12.68 13.88
CA GLU A 78 -12.15 13.60 15.01
C GLU A 78 -12.68 14.97 14.60
N PRO A 79 -13.39 15.71 15.51
CA PRO A 79 -13.97 17.02 15.20
C PRO A 79 -12.96 18.07 14.73
N GLY A 80 -11.71 18.00 15.22
CA GLY A 80 -10.65 18.95 14.90
C GLY A 80 -9.76 18.53 13.71
N HIS A 81 -10.14 17.53 12.91
CA HIS A 81 -9.30 17.09 11.80
C HIS A 81 -8.96 18.25 10.85
N ALA A 82 -7.68 18.29 10.43
CA ALA A 82 -7.17 19.36 9.55
C ALA A 82 -7.47 20.79 10.05
N GLY A 83 -7.44 21.00 11.37
CA GLY A 83 -7.83 22.29 11.98
C GLY A 83 -9.32 22.60 11.85
N GLY A 84 -10.17 21.60 11.65
CA GLY A 84 -11.61 21.74 11.42
C GLY A 84 -11.99 22.02 9.96
N ALA A 85 -11.03 22.01 9.03
CA ALA A 85 -11.30 22.38 7.64
C ALA A 85 -12.13 21.33 6.89
N PHE A 86 -11.92 20.03 7.20
CA PHE A 86 -12.70 18.93 6.62
C PHE A 86 -12.59 17.68 7.49
N PRO A 87 -13.61 16.80 7.49
CA PRO A 87 -13.51 15.51 8.18
C PRO A 87 -12.60 14.54 7.42
N ARG A 88 -12.10 13.50 8.10
CA ARG A 88 -11.40 12.41 7.41
C ARG A 88 -12.30 11.80 6.34
N PRO A 89 -11.79 11.61 5.11
CA PRO A 89 -12.55 10.90 4.08
C PRO A 89 -12.86 9.47 4.51
N ASP A 90 -14.08 9.02 4.21
CA ASP A 90 -14.49 7.62 4.34
C ASP A 90 -14.22 6.88 3.02
N LEU A 91 -13.46 5.77 3.07
CA LEU A 91 -13.26 4.92 1.91
C LEU A 91 -14.57 4.54 1.22
N HIS A 92 -15.60 4.25 2.00
CA HIS A 92 -16.87 3.73 1.50
C HIS A 92 -17.69 4.77 0.71
N GLU A 93 -17.34 6.05 0.82
CA GLU A 93 -17.88 7.10 -0.04
C GLU A 93 -17.47 6.90 -1.51
N ARG A 94 -16.20 6.53 -1.75
CA ARG A 94 -15.64 6.37 -3.11
C ARG A 94 -15.45 4.93 -3.58
N LEU A 95 -15.52 3.93 -2.69
CA LEU A 95 -15.21 2.54 -2.99
C LEU A 95 -16.03 1.99 -4.18
N GLY A 96 -17.30 2.36 -4.30
CA GLY A 96 -18.13 1.96 -5.45
C GLY A 96 -17.54 2.41 -6.78
N ARG A 97 -17.14 3.68 -6.84
CA ARG A 97 -16.51 4.26 -8.04
C ARG A 97 -15.13 3.65 -8.33
N VAL A 98 -14.36 3.34 -7.27
CA VAL A 98 -13.09 2.61 -7.42
C VAL A 98 -13.34 1.27 -8.11
N LEU A 99 -14.20 0.43 -7.55
CA LEU A 99 -14.48 -0.92 -8.06
C LEU A 99 -15.03 -0.89 -9.49
N GLU A 100 -15.99 0.01 -9.77
CA GLU A 100 -16.61 0.16 -11.09
C GLU A 100 -15.60 0.58 -12.16
N LYS A 101 -14.79 1.62 -11.88
CA LYS A 101 -13.90 2.25 -12.86
C LYS A 101 -12.60 1.50 -13.05
N THR A 102 -12.02 0.96 -11.96
CA THR A 102 -10.76 0.22 -12.06
C THR A 102 -10.94 -1.25 -12.39
N LYS A 103 -12.09 -1.86 -12.04
CA LYS A 103 -12.36 -3.31 -12.20
C LYS A 103 -11.16 -4.15 -11.74
N PRO A 104 -10.79 -4.08 -10.46
CA PRO A 104 -9.59 -4.73 -9.96
C PRO A 104 -9.80 -6.25 -9.91
N ASP A 105 -8.76 -7.02 -10.18
CA ASP A 105 -8.72 -8.45 -9.86
C ASP A 105 -8.23 -8.67 -8.43
N LEU A 106 -7.39 -7.74 -7.95
CA LEU A 106 -6.79 -7.79 -6.63
C LEU A 106 -6.73 -6.38 -6.02
N ILE A 107 -7.03 -6.29 -4.73
CA ILE A 107 -6.85 -5.09 -3.91
C ILE A 107 -5.82 -5.40 -2.82
N VAL A 108 -4.82 -4.54 -2.65
CA VAL A 108 -3.94 -4.51 -1.49
C VAL A 108 -4.38 -3.34 -0.61
N ALA A 109 -4.89 -3.63 0.59
CA ALA A 109 -5.53 -2.64 1.47
C ALA A 109 -4.74 -2.46 2.77
N CYS A 110 -4.20 -1.25 3.01
CA CYS A 110 -3.46 -0.88 4.21
C CYS A 110 -4.18 0.24 4.98
N TYR A 111 -5.03 -0.14 5.92
CA TYR A 111 -5.79 0.76 6.80
C TYR A 111 -5.51 0.48 8.27
N GLY A 112 -5.94 1.37 9.16
CA GLY A 112 -5.80 1.28 10.62
C GLY A 112 -5.12 2.50 11.21
N MET A 113 -4.08 3.06 10.57
CA MET A 113 -3.33 4.20 11.10
C MET A 113 -4.22 5.39 11.47
N ASN A 114 -5.21 5.72 10.64
CA ASN A 114 -6.14 6.82 10.88
C ASN A 114 -7.43 6.40 11.62
N ASP A 115 -7.73 5.11 11.68
CA ASP A 115 -9.05 4.61 12.09
C ASP A 115 -9.32 4.72 13.59
N GLY A 116 -8.26 4.74 14.40
CA GLY A 116 -8.35 5.07 15.83
C GLY A 116 -8.34 6.55 16.12
N ILE A 117 -8.30 7.42 15.07
CA ILE A 117 -8.26 8.89 15.14
C ILE A 117 -7.18 9.44 16.09
N TYR A 118 -6.11 8.68 16.28
CA TYR A 118 -4.97 8.99 17.17
C TYR A 118 -5.34 9.16 18.65
N TYR A 119 -6.45 8.58 19.08
CA TYR A 119 -6.95 8.56 20.46
C TYR A 119 -6.56 7.24 21.14
N PRO A 120 -6.67 7.15 22.50
CA PRO A 120 -6.57 5.88 23.21
C PRO A 120 -7.56 4.84 22.65
N PHE A 121 -7.32 3.57 22.93
CA PHE A 121 -8.21 2.49 22.47
C PHE A 121 -9.68 2.74 22.89
N SER A 122 -10.59 2.40 21.97
CA SER A 122 -12.05 2.42 22.20
C SER A 122 -12.68 1.25 21.46
N ASP A 123 -13.50 0.49 22.17
CA ASP A 123 -14.25 -0.63 21.59
C ASP A 123 -15.15 -0.18 20.44
N GLU A 124 -15.78 0.99 20.55
CA GLU A 124 -16.60 1.56 19.48
C GLU A 124 -15.80 1.81 18.22
N ARG A 125 -14.65 2.53 18.32
CA ARG A 125 -13.78 2.79 17.16
C ARG A 125 -13.22 1.50 16.58
N PHE A 126 -12.86 0.57 17.43
CA PHE A 126 -12.39 -0.73 16.99
C PHE A 126 -13.48 -1.53 16.26
N GLN A 127 -14.73 -1.49 16.76
CA GLN A 127 -15.84 -2.12 16.06
C GLN A 127 -16.09 -1.48 14.69
N ARG A 128 -16.07 -0.14 14.60
CA ARG A 128 -16.18 0.61 13.34
C ARG A 128 -15.08 0.22 12.34
N PHE A 129 -13.84 0.08 12.80
CA PHE A 129 -12.73 -0.40 11.97
C PHE A 129 -13.02 -1.81 11.43
N LYS A 130 -13.40 -2.75 12.30
CA LYS A 130 -13.72 -4.13 11.90
C LYS A 130 -14.85 -4.17 10.86
N ASP A 131 -15.89 -3.40 11.05
CA ASP A 131 -17.03 -3.37 10.14
C ASP A 131 -16.67 -2.72 8.80
N GLY A 132 -15.86 -1.67 8.82
CA GLY A 132 -15.34 -1.04 7.62
C GLY A 132 -14.48 -2.00 6.78
N VAL A 133 -13.58 -2.75 7.43
CA VAL A 133 -12.73 -3.75 6.75
C VAL A 133 -13.56 -4.89 6.17
N ARG A 134 -14.55 -5.41 6.92
CA ARG A 134 -15.47 -6.44 6.40
C ARG A 134 -16.24 -5.94 5.20
N ARG A 135 -16.80 -4.73 5.29
CA ARG A 135 -17.54 -4.09 4.19
C ARG A 135 -16.68 -3.88 2.95
N LEU A 136 -15.40 -3.47 3.10
CA LEU A 136 -14.45 -3.42 1.98
C LEU A 136 -14.33 -4.78 1.30
N ARG A 137 -14.06 -5.83 2.08
CA ARG A 137 -13.90 -7.20 1.57
C ARG A 137 -15.15 -7.72 0.86
N GLU A 138 -16.32 -7.53 1.46
CA GLU A 138 -17.61 -7.94 0.88
C GLU A 138 -17.88 -7.25 -0.46
N ARG A 139 -17.65 -5.94 -0.53
CA ARG A 139 -17.86 -5.16 -1.77
C ARG A 139 -16.84 -5.51 -2.84
N ALA A 140 -15.57 -5.75 -2.46
CA ALA A 140 -14.55 -6.21 -3.39
C ALA A 140 -14.92 -7.59 -3.96
N ALA A 141 -15.31 -8.55 -3.12
CA ALA A 141 -15.74 -9.87 -3.54
C ALA A 141 -16.97 -9.83 -4.47
N ALA A 142 -17.96 -8.99 -4.16
CA ALA A 142 -19.12 -8.77 -5.03
C ALA A 142 -18.74 -8.18 -6.41
N ALA A 143 -17.62 -7.45 -6.50
CA ALA A 143 -17.06 -6.95 -7.74
C ALA A 143 -16.09 -7.92 -8.42
N GLY A 144 -15.87 -9.12 -7.88
CA GLY A 144 -14.98 -10.15 -8.40
C GLY A 144 -13.50 -9.97 -8.00
N ALA A 145 -13.18 -9.05 -7.09
CA ALA A 145 -11.82 -8.78 -6.64
C ALA A 145 -11.48 -9.54 -5.36
N LYS A 146 -10.26 -10.05 -5.27
CA LYS A 146 -9.66 -10.53 -4.01
C LYS A 146 -9.09 -9.37 -3.20
N VAL A 147 -8.90 -9.55 -1.90
CA VAL A 147 -8.29 -8.54 -1.04
C VAL A 147 -7.16 -9.16 -0.21
N ILE A 148 -5.97 -8.61 -0.33
CA ILE A 148 -4.87 -8.79 0.61
C ILE A 148 -4.90 -7.61 1.58
N HIS A 149 -5.14 -7.88 2.84
CA HIS A 149 -5.06 -6.86 3.89
C HIS A 149 -3.62 -6.75 4.38
N VAL A 150 -3.15 -5.52 4.60
CA VAL A 150 -1.86 -5.23 5.24
C VAL A 150 -2.16 -4.60 6.59
N THR A 151 -1.54 -5.11 7.66
CA THR A 151 -1.67 -4.49 8.98
C THR A 151 -1.14 -3.06 8.94
N PRO A 152 -1.71 -2.11 9.74
CA PRO A 152 -1.21 -0.74 9.77
C PRO A 152 0.28 -0.70 10.12
N PRO A 153 1.07 0.20 9.51
CA PRO A 153 2.45 0.43 9.94
C PRO A 153 2.54 0.85 11.40
N THR A 154 3.75 0.79 11.97
CA THR A 154 4.02 1.22 13.35
C THR A 154 3.76 2.72 13.54
N PHE A 155 3.16 3.10 14.68
CA PHE A 155 3.16 4.48 15.18
C PHE A 155 4.31 4.65 16.19
N ASP A 156 5.03 5.76 16.07
CA ASP A 156 6.19 6.04 16.90
C ASP A 156 6.08 7.41 17.58
N PRO A 157 5.92 7.49 18.91
CA PRO A 157 5.82 8.76 19.61
C PRO A 157 7.17 9.50 19.78
N VAL A 158 8.31 8.82 19.62
CA VAL A 158 9.65 9.41 19.87
C VAL A 158 9.94 10.62 18.98
N PRO A 159 9.68 10.60 17.65
CA PRO A 159 9.88 11.76 16.78
C PRO A 159 9.01 12.97 17.14
N LEU A 160 7.94 12.77 17.90
CA LEU A 160 7.07 13.86 18.34
C LEU A 160 7.70 14.73 19.44
N LYS A 161 8.84 14.30 20.03
CA LYS A 161 9.64 15.08 20.99
C LYS A 161 8.78 15.65 22.15
N GLY A 162 7.98 14.79 22.78
CA GLY A 162 7.10 15.15 23.91
C GLY A 162 5.79 15.83 23.52
N ARG A 163 5.47 15.98 22.23
CA ARG A 163 4.18 16.51 21.78
C ARG A 163 3.05 15.48 21.78
N ALA A 164 3.38 14.19 21.91
CA ALA A 164 2.38 13.15 22.11
C ALA A 164 1.70 13.33 23.47
N LEU A 165 0.41 13.04 23.54
CA LEU A 165 -0.43 13.34 24.70
C LEU A 165 -0.65 12.10 25.57
N PRO A 166 -0.74 12.25 26.90
CA PRO A 166 -1.04 11.14 27.81
C PRO A 166 -2.49 10.65 27.66
N ALA A 167 -2.79 9.49 28.23
CA ALA A 167 -4.16 9.00 28.33
C ALA A 167 -5.04 9.90 29.24
N GLY A 168 -6.38 9.79 29.10
CA GLY A 168 -7.35 10.40 29.99
C GLY A 168 -7.79 11.82 29.61
N LEU A 169 -7.41 12.32 28.44
CA LEU A 169 -7.88 13.61 27.95
C LEU A 169 -9.23 13.46 27.23
N ALA A 170 -10.06 14.51 27.30
CA ALA A 170 -11.33 14.57 26.57
C ALA A 170 -11.12 14.73 25.05
N GLU A 171 -10.07 15.44 24.66
CA GLU A 171 -9.73 15.70 23.24
C GLU A 171 -8.22 15.55 23.02
N TYR A 172 -7.85 15.11 21.82
CA TYR A 172 -6.47 14.91 21.39
C TYR A 172 -6.14 15.77 20.19
N ARG A 173 -5.50 16.91 20.44
CA ARG A 173 -4.99 17.81 19.37
C ARG A 173 -3.65 17.35 18.79
N SER A 174 -3.04 16.35 19.42
CA SER A 174 -1.83 15.65 19.00
C SER A 174 -2.03 14.18 19.35
N PRO A 175 -1.33 13.25 18.67
CA PRO A 175 -1.55 11.82 18.90
C PRO A 175 -1.37 11.40 20.37
N TYR A 176 -2.19 10.44 20.79
CA TYR A 176 -1.99 9.72 22.05
C TYR A 176 -0.63 9.00 22.02
N GLN A 177 0.17 9.14 23.09
CA GLN A 177 1.52 8.57 23.14
C GLN A 177 1.56 7.04 23.02
N GLY A 178 0.54 6.34 23.53
CA GLY A 178 0.39 4.88 23.43
C GLY A 178 -0.40 4.43 22.19
N TYR A 179 -0.47 5.25 21.14
CA TYR A 179 -1.30 4.93 19.98
C TYR A 179 -0.84 3.66 19.24
N ASN A 180 0.44 3.28 19.37
CA ASN A 180 0.91 2.01 18.80
C ASN A 180 0.21 0.79 19.41
N GLU A 181 -0.14 0.83 20.70
CA GLU A 181 -0.92 -0.24 21.37
C GLU A 181 -2.36 -0.37 20.79
N VAL A 182 -2.91 0.72 20.25
CA VAL A 182 -4.18 0.68 19.52
C VAL A 182 -3.98 -0.06 18.19
N LEU A 183 -2.88 0.21 17.50
CA LEU A 183 -2.55 -0.45 16.24
C LEU A 183 -2.17 -1.92 16.45
N ASP A 184 -1.55 -2.29 17.57
CA ASP A 184 -1.32 -3.69 17.96
C ASP A 184 -2.65 -4.47 17.93
N ARG A 185 -3.68 -3.96 18.62
CA ARG A 185 -5.01 -4.62 18.67
C ARG A 185 -5.69 -4.71 17.30
N TYR A 186 -5.52 -3.67 16.44
CA TYR A 186 -6.06 -3.68 15.10
C TYR A 186 -5.36 -4.72 14.22
N SER A 187 -4.04 -4.82 14.37
CA SER A 187 -3.18 -5.79 13.67
C SER A 187 -3.48 -7.22 14.12
N GLU A 188 -3.55 -7.46 15.42
CA GLU A 188 -3.91 -8.77 16.01
C GLU A 188 -5.25 -9.28 15.47
N TRP A 189 -6.26 -8.38 15.42
CA TRP A 189 -7.56 -8.77 14.87
C TRP A 189 -7.48 -9.12 13.38
N LEU A 190 -6.76 -8.33 12.57
CA LEU A 190 -6.56 -8.63 11.15
C LEU A 190 -5.85 -9.98 10.97
N LEU A 191 -4.77 -10.22 11.71
CA LEU A 191 -4.00 -11.46 11.64
C LEU A 191 -4.85 -12.69 12.04
N ALA A 192 -5.72 -12.52 13.04
CA ALA A 192 -6.65 -13.59 13.45
C ALA A 192 -7.63 -13.99 12.33
N GLN A 193 -7.93 -13.09 11.38
CA GLN A 193 -8.80 -13.44 10.24
C GLN A 193 -8.15 -14.44 9.27
N ARG A 194 -6.85 -14.67 9.33
CA ARG A 194 -6.18 -15.74 8.57
C ARG A 194 -6.83 -17.11 8.81
N ALA A 195 -7.29 -17.38 10.04
CA ALA A 195 -8.01 -18.61 10.37
C ALA A 195 -9.35 -18.76 9.62
N GLN A 196 -9.87 -17.67 9.07
CA GLN A 196 -11.09 -17.62 8.25
C GLN A 196 -10.77 -17.54 6.74
N GLY A 197 -9.53 -17.80 6.35
CA GLY A 197 -9.08 -17.78 4.96
C GLY A 197 -8.86 -16.38 4.38
N TRP A 198 -8.68 -15.35 5.23
CA TRP A 198 -8.30 -14.03 4.72
C TRP A 198 -6.80 -13.98 4.40
N GLU A 199 -6.49 -13.30 3.32
CA GLU A 199 -5.11 -12.98 2.97
C GLU A 199 -4.69 -11.72 3.74
N VAL A 200 -3.77 -11.89 4.71
CA VAL A 200 -3.31 -10.79 5.57
C VAL A 200 -1.79 -10.80 5.66
N VAL A 201 -1.17 -9.68 5.32
CA VAL A 201 0.26 -9.42 5.47
C VAL A 201 0.50 -8.68 6.78
N ASP A 202 1.41 -9.18 7.60
CA ASP A 202 1.86 -8.48 8.79
C ASP A 202 3.03 -7.55 8.45
N ALA A 203 2.75 -6.25 8.40
CA ALA A 203 3.78 -5.22 8.34
C ALA A 203 4.08 -4.65 9.75
N HIS A 204 3.08 -4.63 10.64
CA HIS A 204 3.15 -4.02 11.95
C HIS A 204 4.20 -4.67 12.86
N GLY A 205 4.07 -5.98 13.07
CA GLY A 205 4.98 -6.73 13.94
C GLY A 205 6.45 -6.61 13.51
N PRO A 206 6.81 -6.92 12.27
CA PRO A 206 8.17 -6.75 11.76
C PRO A 206 8.70 -5.32 11.85
N MET A 207 7.88 -4.30 11.62
CA MET A 207 8.30 -2.90 11.76
C MET A 207 8.59 -2.53 13.22
N ASN A 208 7.77 -2.98 14.17
CA ASN A 208 8.01 -2.78 15.60
C ASN A 208 9.31 -3.45 16.06
N LEU A 209 9.55 -4.70 15.62
CA LEU A 209 10.78 -5.43 15.95
C LEU A 209 12.00 -4.72 15.37
N PHE A 210 11.96 -4.31 14.11
CA PHE A 210 13.04 -3.60 13.45
C PHE A 210 13.37 -2.28 14.15
N LEU A 211 12.35 -1.49 14.50
CA LEU A 211 12.51 -0.24 15.22
C LEU A 211 13.14 -0.48 16.60
N ALA A 212 12.65 -1.46 17.36
CA ALA A 212 13.16 -1.77 18.69
C ALA A 212 14.61 -2.26 18.64
N GLU A 213 14.98 -3.06 17.64
CA GLU A 213 16.34 -3.57 17.47
C GLU A 213 17.33 -2.44 17.18
N HIS A 214 17.03 -1.57 16.23
CA HIS A 214 17.91 -0.45 15.85
C HIS A 214 18.05 0.58 16.99
N ARG A 215 17.03 0.76 17.82
CA ARG A 215 17.09 1.64 18.99
C ARG A 215 17.96 1.14 20.12
N ARG A 216 18.41 -0.09 20.11
CA ARG A 216 19.43 -0.56 21.07
C ARG A 216 20.77 0.14 20.87
N THR A 217 21.09 0.52 19.65
CA THR A 217 22.36 1.15 19.26
C THR A 217 22.20 2.63 18.94
N ASP A 218 21.07 3.04 18.36
CA ASP A 218 20.70 4.42 18.07
C ASP A 218 19.33 4.76 18.66
N PRO A 219 19.24 5.34 19.85
CA PRO A 219 17.97 5.71 20.48
C PRO A 219 17.11 6.68 19.66
N ASN A 220 17.70 7.39 18.68
CA ASN A 220 17.01 8.33 17.80
C ASN A 220 16.61 7.71 16.46
N PHE A 221 16.89 6.43 16.23
CA PHE A 221 16.48 5.74 15.02
C PHE A 221 14.96 5.83 14.82
N MET A 222 14.52 6.12 13.60
CA MET A 222 13.11 6.33 13.29
C MET A 222 12.74 5.78 11.91
N LEU A 223 11.55 5.20 11.81
CA LEU A 223 10.92 4.77 10.55
C LEU A 223 9.93 5.82 10.00
N ALA A 224 9.61 6.84 10.80
CA ALA A 224 8.70 7.93 10.44
C ALA A 224 9.14 9.20 11.16
N ARG A 225 9.39 10.30 10.44
CA ARG A 225 9.90 11.57 11.05
C ARG A 225 8.86 12.29 11.92
N ASP A 226 7.61 12.06 11.68
CA ASP A 226 6.46 12.59 12.44
C ASP A 226 5.74 11.52 13.26
N GLY A 227 6.31 10.34 13.33
CA GLY A 227 5.76 9.19 14.04
C GLY A 227 4.67 8.43 13.29
N VAL A 228 4.25 8.90 12.11
CA VAL A 228 3.12 8.36 11.33
C VAL A 228 3.54 8.00 9.90
N HIS A 229 4.09 8.98 9.18
CA HIS A 229 4.42 8.82 7.76
C HIS A 229 5.78 8.15 7.60
N ALA A 230 5.74 6.92 7.09
CA ALA A 230 6.93 6.11 6.87
C ALA A 230 7.96 6.87 6.01
N ASN A 231 9.23 6.80 6.40
CA ASN A 231 10.35 7.19 5.55
C ASN A 231 10.69 6.05 4.56
N VAL A 232 11.70 6.22 3.72
CA VAL A 232 12.13 5.20 2.73
C VAL A 232 12.34 3.84 3.39
N GLN A 233 12.99 3.78 4.56
CA GLN A 233 13.19 2.53 5.30
C GLN A 233 11.88 1.92 5.78
N GLY A 234 10.96 2.74 6.31
CA GLY A 234 9.62 2.27 6.72
C GLY A 234 8.81 1.76 5.53
N HIS A 235 8.85 2.43 4.39
CA HIS A 235 8.22 1.97 3.15
C HIS A 235 8.84 0.67 2.63
N TRP A 236 10.17 0.53 2.72
CA TRP A 236 10.83 -0.72 2.38
C TRP A 236 10.31 -1.88 3.24
N LEU A 237 10.18 -1.70 4.54
CA LEU A 237 9.66 -2.75 5.42
C LEU A 237 8.24 -3.19 5.05
N ILE A 238 7.36 -2.25 4.67
CA ILE A 238 6.03 -2.59 4.16
C ILE A 238 6.13 -3.40 2.86
N ALA A 239 6.91 -2.94 1.89
CA ALA A 239 7.12 -3.63 0.61
C ALA A 239 7.72 -5.03 0.82
N ARG A 240 8.71 -5.14 1.71
CA ARG A 240 9.39 -6.39 2.06
C ARG A 240 8.42 -7.46 2.58
N GLU A 241 7.53 -7.09 3.48
CA GLU A 241 6.57 -8.05 4.02
C GLU A 241 5.52 -8.47 2.98
N ILE A 242 5.11 -7.57 2.08
CA ILE A 242 4.26 -7.95 0.94
C ILE A 242 5.03 -8.89 0.00
N LEU A 243 6.29 -8.59 -0.34
CA LEU A 243 7.14 -9.44 -1.17
C LEU A 243 7.35 -10.81 -0.54
N ARG A 244 7.60 -10.87 0.78
CA ARG A 244 7.72 -12.11 1.54
C ARG A 244 6.45 -12.95 1.47
N TYR A 245 5.28 -12.32 1.67
CA TYR A 245 3.99 -12.97 1.52
C TYR A 245 3.78 -13.54 0.11
N LEU A 246 4.19 -12.79 -0.91
CA LEU A 246 4.13 -13.25 -2.30
C LEU A 246 5.15 -14.37 -2.60
N GLY A 247 6.07 -14.66 -1.70
CA GLY A 247 7.11 -15.67 -1.86
C GLY A 247 8.28 -15.21 -2.71
N ALA A 248 8.63 -13.94 -2.62
CA ALA A 248 9.86 -13.43 -3.22
C ALA A 248 11.08 -14.14 -2.61
N PRO A 249 12.16 -14.33 -3.41
CA PRO A 249 13.36 -15.00 -2.93
C PRO A 249 14.02 -14.31 -1.73
N ASP A 250 14.73 -15.10 -0.91
CA ASP A 250 15.39 -14.61 0.30
C ASP A 250 16.40 -13.51 0.00
N GLU A 251 17.11 -13.55 -1.12
CA GLU A 251 18.05 -12.48 -1.51
C GLU A 251 17.39 -11.11 -1.69
N ILE A 252 16.08 -11.08 -1.96
CA ILE A 252 15.30 -9.84 -2.04
C ILE A 252 14.84 -9.43 -0.65
N VAL A 253 14.15 -10.33 0.07
CA VAL A 253 13.50 -10.00 1.34
C VAL A 253 14.47 -9.91 2.53
N SER A 254 15.73 -10.30 2.36
CA SER A 254 16.81 -10.10 3.31
C SER A 254 17.60 -8.81 3.11
N SER A 255 17.31 -8.02 2.08
CA SER A 255 17.95 -6.71 1.90
C SER A 255 17.69 -5.81 3.12
N ASP A 256 18.73 -5.13 3.60
CA ASP A 256 18.67 -4.30 4.80
C ASP A 256 17.79 -3.06 4.59
N ASP A 257 17.89 -2.46 3.41
CA ASP A 257 17.15 -1.25 3.04
C ASP A 257 16.77 -1.25 1.53
N ALA A 258 16.05 -0.22 1.12
CA ALA A 258 15.61 -0.05 -0.26
C ALA A 258 16.77 0.10 -1.25
N ASP A 259 17.85 0.77 -0.85
CA ASP A 259 19.02 0.99 -1.72
C ASP A 259 19.76 -0.32 -1.96
N ALA A 260 19.96 -1.13 -0.90
CA ALA A 260 20.52 -2.45 -1.00
C ALA A 260 19.70 -3.35 -1.93
N LEU A 261 18.36 -3.33 -1.78
CA LEU A 261 17.46 -4.03 -2.70
C LEU A 261 17.69 -3.60 -4.16
N VAL A 262 17.63 -2.29 -4.42
CA VAL A 262 17.74 -1.74 -5.78
C VAL A 262 19.06 -2.11 -6.43
N GLN A 263 20.16 -2.18 -5.65
CA GLN A 263 21.47 -2.61 -6.12
C GLN A 263 21.53 -4.10 -6.52
N THR A 264 20.65 -4.95 -5.98
CA THR A 264 20.58 -6.37 -6.40
C THR A 264 19.90 -6.55 -7.77
N ILE A 265 19.19 -5.52 -8.25
CA ILE A 265 18.42 -5.57 -9.49
C ILE A 265 19.26 -4.96 -10.63
N PRO A 266 19.50 -5.68 -11.73
CA PRO A 266 20.13 -5.11 -12.91
C PRO A 266 19.34 -3.86 -13.40
N HIS A 267 20.04 -2.73 -13.54
CA HIS A 267 19.42 -1.43 -13.85
C HIS A 267 18.32 -0.98 -12.83
N GLY A 268 18.43 -1.42 -11.57
CA GLY A 268 17.40 -1.21 -10.57
C GLY A 268 17.09 0.26 -10.31
N ALA A 269 18.11 1.13 -10.27
CA ALA A 269 17.92 2.56 -10.06
C ALA A 269 17.16 3.24 -11.22
N GLU A 270 17.49 2.87 -12.47
CA GLU A 270 16.81 3.36 -13.66
C GLU A 270 15.37 2.88 -13.72
N ILE A 271 15.14 1.60 -13.40
CA ILE A 271 13.79 1.01 -13.36
C ILE A 271 12.97 1.68 -12.27
N LEU A 272 13.48 1.82 -11.05
CA LEU A 272 12.78 2.49 -9.94
C LEU A 272 12.41 3.92 -10.32
N LYS A 273 13.33 4.69 -10.90
CA LYS A 273 13.04 6.06 -11.35
C LYS A 273 11.90 6.13 -12.37
N LEU A 274 11.85 5.21 -13.32
CA LEU A 274 10.78 5.15 -14.31
C LEU A 274 9.45 4.70 -13.71
N VAL A 275 9.49 3.75 -12.77
CA VAL A 275 8.31 3.31 -12.00
C VAL A 275 7.74 4.48 -11.19
N GLN A 276 8.58 5.25 -10.51
CA GLN A 276 8.17 6.44 -9.77
C GLN A 276 7.45 7.46 -10.67
N GLN A 277 8.03 7.77 -11.82
CA GLN A 277 7.41 8.68 -12.79
C GLN A 277 6.04 8.17 -13.26
N ARG A 278 5.95 6.86 -13.53
CA ARG A 278 4.72 6.20 -13.94
C ARG A 278 3.66 6.25 -12.84
N GLN A 279 4.03 5.90 -11.60
CA GLN A 279 3.10 5.90 -10.47
C GLN A 279 2.58 7.31 -10.15
N HIS A 280 3.43 8.33 -10.12
CA HIS A 280 3.00 9.71 -9.89
C HIS A 280 2.01 10.19 -10.96
N LEU A 281 2.29 9.88 -12.23
CA LEU A 281 1.41 10.25 -13.35
C LEU A 281 0.03 9.57 -13.25
N LEU A 282 0.01 8.26 -12.99
CA LEU A 282 -1.23 7.49 -12.96
C LEU A 282 -2.04 7.73 -11.69
N LYS A 283 -1.40 7.89 -10.53
CA LYS A 283 -2.06 8.13 -9.26
C LYS A 283 -2.97 9.34 -9.31
N ASP A 284 -2.45 10.51 -9.67
CA ASP A 284 -3.24 11.74 -9.74
C ASP A 284 -4.36 11.67 -10.79
N ALA A 285 -4.06 11.06 -11.96
CA ALA A 285 -5.06 10.87 -13.01
C ALA A 285 -6.19 9.93 -12.58
N TRP A 286 -5.88 8.79 -11.98
CA TRP A 286 -6.86 7.84 -11.49
C TRP A 286 -7.66 8.38 -10.30
N LEU A 287 -7.05 9.04 -9.32
CA LEU A 287 -7.75 9.68 -8.21
C LEU A 287 -8.74 10.75 -8.72
N THR A 288 -8.32 11.56 -9.69
CA THR A 288 -9.19 12.55 -10.32
C THR A 288 -10.36 11.89 -11.07
N TYR A 289 -10.08 10.81 -11.82
CA TYR A 289 -11.09 10.09 -12.60
C TYR A 289 -12.10 9.37 -11.70
N VAL A 290 -11.64 8.69 -10.65
CA VAL A 290 -12.50 8.03 -9.67
C VAL A 290 -13.33 9.07 -8.90
N GLY A 291 -12.71 10.17 -8.54
CA GLY A 291 -13.30 11.22 -7.72
C GLY A 291 -13.30 10.88 -6.22
N HIS A 292 -13.17 11.89 -5.40
CA HIS A 292 -13.16 11.83 -3.94
C HIS A 292 -13.58 13.18 -3.34
N VAL A 293 -13.94 13.17 -2.05
CA VAL A 293 -14.40 14.38 -1.32
C VAL A 293 -13.26 15.13 -0.60
N ARG A 294 -12.02 14.61 -0.60
CA ARG A 294 -10.91 15.25 0.09
C ARG A 294 -10.48 16.52 -0.64
N PRO A 295 -10.49 17.70 0.01
CA PRO A 295 -10.02 18.93 -0.61
C PRO A 295 -8.48 18.97 -0.70
N GLY A 296 -7.95 19.89 -1.52
CA GLY A 296 -6.52 20.17 -1.63
C GLY A 296 -5.69 19.05 -2.27
N MET A 297 -6.31 18.16 -3.05
CA MET A 297 -5.61 17.14 -3.83
C MET A 297 -5.21 17.69 -5.21
N ASN A 298 -4.11 17.17 -5.73
CA ASN A 298 -3.69 17.48 -7.09
C ASN A 298 -4.74 17.00 -8.10
N LYS A 299 -4.97 17.80 -9.13
CA LYS A 299 -5.76 17.39 -10.26
C LYS A 299 -4.83 16.73 -11.30
N GLY A 300 -5.05 15.45 -11.56
CA GLY A 300 -4.31 14.71 -12.58
C GLY A 300 -4.69 15.09 -14.01
N LYS A 301 -3.87 14.67 -14.96
CA LYS A 301 -4.17 14.73 -16.39
C LYS A 301 -5.43 13.93 -16.72
N PRO A 302 -6.06 14.17 -17.89
CA PRO A 302 -7.06 13.25 -18.42
C PRO A 302 -6.52 11.81 -18.46
N LEU A 303 -7.30 10.84 -17.99
CA LEU A 303 -6.83 9.46 -17.78
C LEU A 303 -6.22 8.84 -19.04
N THR A 304 -6.86 9.04 -20.20
CA THR A 304 -6.36 8.52 -21.49
C THR A 304 -5.00 9.08 -21.88
N GLU A 305 -4.71 10.34 -21.54
CA GLU A 305 -3.40 10.95 -21.75
C GLU A 305 -2.36 10.37 -20.80
N ALA A 306 -2.70 10.24 -19.51
CA ALA A 306 -1.83 9.64 -18.50
C ALA A 306 -1.50 8.18 -18.84
N GLU A 307 -2.48 7.39 -19.25
CA GLU A 307 -2.27 5.99 -19.66
C GLU A 307 -1.38 5.86 -20.91
N ARG A 308 -1.52 6.76 -21.88
CA ARG A 308 -0.61 6.80 -23.04
C ARG A 308 0.83 7.07 -22.64
N GLU A 309 1.06 8.09 -21.81
CA GLU A 309 2.40 8.44 -21.31
C GLU A 309 2.98 7.33 -20.42
N ALA A 310 2.17 6.74 -19.53
CA ALA A 310 2.57 5.58 -18.73
C ALA A 310 2.98 4.39 -19.60
N GLY A 311 2.29 4.14 -20.73
CA GLY A 311 2.66 3.12 -21.69
C GLY A 311 4.03 3.35 -22.34
N GLU A 312 4.47 4.61 -22.48
CA GLU A 312 5.84 4.92 -22.92
C GLU A 312 6.89 4.58 -21.86
N LEU A 313 6.58 4.87 -20.59
CA LEU A 313 7.42 4.48 -19.45
C LEU A 313 7.49 2.96 -19.31
N ASP A 314 6.37 2.26 -19.47
CA ASP A 314 6.32 0.78 -19.43
C ASP A 314 7.24 0.14 -20.47
N ARG A 315 7.31 0.67 -21.69
CA ARG A 315 8.25 0.19 -22.72
C ARG A 315 9.72 0.36 -22.30
N LYS A 316 10.06 1.50 -21.69
CA LYS A 316 11.43 1.77 -21.19
C LYS A 316 11.78 0.84 -20.01
N ILE A 317 10.87 0.69 -19.06
CA ILE A 317 11.04 -0.23 -17.91
C ILE A 317 11.33 -1.65 -18.42
N ARG A 318 10.53 -2.14 -19.36
CA ARG A 318 10.72 -3.46 -19.96
C ARG A 318 12.07 -3.59 -20.66
N ALA A 319 12.49 -2.60 -21.43
CA ALA A 319 13.79 -2.62 -22.12
C ALA A 319 14.94 -2.76 -21.14
N PHE A 320 14.91 -2.04 -20.01
CA PHE A 320 15.92 -2.19 -18.95
C PHE A 320 15.85 -3.56 -18.26
N ALA A 321 14.66 -4.04 -17.94
CA ALA A 321 14.47 -5.34 -17.29
C ALA A 321 14.92 -6.52 -18.17
N GLU A 322 14.82 -6.40 -19.50
CA GLU A 322 15.30 -7.39 -20.48
C GLU A 322 16.79 -7.22 -20.82
N GLY A 323 17.50 -6.28 -20.21
CA GLY A 323 18.91 -6.00 -20.51
C GLY A 323 19.16 -5.41 -21.91
N LYS A 324 18.12 -4.89 -22.57
CA LYS A 324 18.24 -4.24 -23.88
C LYS A 324 18.74 -2.81 -23.67
N LYS A 325 19.97 -2.50 -24.13
CA LYS A 325 20.43 -1.11 -24.17
C LYS A 325 19.48 -0.29 -25.06
N ASN A 326 18.95 0.82 -24.55
CA ASN A 326 18.24 1.78 -25.37
C ASN A 326 19.16 2.22 -26.52
N ARG A 327 18.82 1.88 -27.76
CA ARG A 327 19.42 2.43 -28.97
C ARG A 327 18.80 3.77 -29.30
#